data_5deeeabe9037ce1277497f5d8ad0da5d
#
_entry.id   5deeeabe9037ce1277497f5d8ad0da5d
#
_cell.length_a   1.000
_cell.length_b   1.000
_cell.length_c   1.000
_cell.angle_alpha   90.00
_cell.angle_beta   90.00
_cell.angle_gamma   90.00
#
_symmetry.space_group_name_H-M   'P 1'
#
loop_
_entity.id
_entity.type
_entity.pdbx_description
1 polymer ?
#
loop_
_entity_poly.entity_id
_entity_poly.type
_entity_poly.pdbx_seq_one_letter_code
_entity_poly.pdbx_strand_id
1 'polypeptide(L)'
;MQCNTNYTNELKNLNFINLNVLTTYKKKFQDKLILGLSDHTPGNTTVLGAVTLGARVIEKHFTDDNNRTGPDHKFSMNFKTWREMVNETRKLEQALGNGKKTIEKNEINSSKVQKRSYYCTQDIPAGTKIKKEMIFPLRPALKNSFAPDKIKLILNTKTKKFLKSGECIKKNYIH
;
A
#
# COMPACT_ATOMS: atom_id res chain seq x y z
N MET A 1 4.61 -27.38 -1.98
CA MET A 1 3.58 -26.48 -2.50
C MET A 1 2.33 -26.53 -1.62
N GLN A 2 1.61 -25.42 -1.43
CA GLN A 2 0.23 -25.45 -0.96
C GLN A 2 -0.65 -25.94 -2.10
N CYS A 3 -1.62 -26.80 -1.81
CA CYS A 3 -2.55 -27.36 -2.79
C CYS A 3 -3.91 -27.64 -2.14
N ASN A 4 -4.97 -27.36 -2.86
CA ASN A 4 -6.30 -27.90 -2.57
C ASN A 4 -6.72 -28.76 -3.76
N THR A 5 -6.92 -30.04 -3.53
CA THR A 5 -7.17 -31.05 -4.58
C THR A 5 -8.63 -31.14 -5.03
N ASN A 6 -9.45 -30.17 -4.70
CA ASN A 6 -10.82 -30.09 -5.21
C ASN A 6 -10.84 -29.44 -6.59
N TYR A 7 -10.92 -30.24 -7.63
CA TYR A 7 -10.96 -29.84 -9.04
C TYR A 7 -12.37 -29.33 -9.39
N THR A 8 -12.58 -28.04 -9.26
CA THR A 8 -13.90 -27.43 -9.51
C THR A 8 -13.77 -26.03 -10.07
N ASN A 9 -14.70 -25.67 -10.95
CA ASN A 9 -14.83 -24.29 -11.46
C ASN A 9 -15.65 -23.36 -10.55
N GLU A 10 -15.96 -23.79 -9.33
CA GLU A 10 -16.82 -23.04 -8.44
C GLU A 10 -16.04 -22.03 -7.61
N LEU A 11 -16.45 -20.76 -7.64
CA LEU A 11 -15.84 -19.69 -6.85
C LEU A 11 -15.88 -19.97 -5.34
N LYS A 12 -16.88 -20.72 -4.85
CA LYS A 12 -16.96 -21.11 -3.43
C LYS A 12 -15.74 -21.89 -2.94
N ASN A 13 -14.97 -22.56 -3.86
CA ASN A 13 -13.75 -23.26 -3.53
C ASN A 13 -12.66 -22.33 -2.97
N LEU A 14 -12.71 -21.03 -3.27
CA LEU A 14 -11.79 -20.04 -2.72
C LEU A 14 -11.77 -20.05 -1.18
N ASN A 15 -12.91 -20.37 -0.53
CA ASN A 15 -12.99 -20.46 0.94
C ASN A 15 -12.10 -21.55 1.55
N PHE A 16 -11.63 -22.50 0.74
CA PHE A 16 -10.88 -23.68 1.20
C PHE A 16 -9.42 -23.68 0.74
N ILE A 17 -8.97 -22.71 -0.03
CA ILE A 17 -7.58 -22.66 -0.55
C ILE A 17 -6.55 -22.41 0.54
N ASN A 18 -6.89 -21.62 1.55
CA ASN A 18 -6.06 -21.36 2.71
C ASN A 18 -4.60 -20.96 2.37
N LEU A 19 -4.44 -19.91 1.61
CA LEU A 19 -3.11 -19.39 1.21
C LEU A 19 -2.20 -19.07 2.39
N ASN A 20 -2.76 -18.76 3.56
CA ASN A 20 -1.98 -18.48 4.78
C ASN A 20 -1.08 -19.66 5.21
N VAL A 21 -1.33 -20.86 4.73
CA VAL A 21 -0.43 -22.01 4.92
C VAL A 21 0.98 -21.72 4.39
N LEU A 22 1.12 -20.91 3.33
CA LEU A 22 2.42 -20.47 2.82
C LEU A 22 3.21 -19.66 3.87
N THR A 23 2.54 -18.83 4.65
CA THR A 23 3.16 -18.11 5.78
C THR A 23 3.64 -19.09 6.87
N THR A 24 2.86 -20.12 7.16
CA THR A 24 3.25 -21.20 8.09
C THR A 24 4.47 -21.95 7.59
N TYR A 25 4.50 -22.32 6.31
CA TYR A 25 5.65 -22.97 5.69
C TYR A 25 6.90 -22.08 5.73
N LYS A 26 6.76 -20.78 5.40
CA LYS A 26 7.87 -19.84 5.49
C LYS A 26 8.46 -19.76 6.91
N LYS A 27 7.62 -19.67 7.93
CA LYS A 27 8.07 -19.68 9.34
C LYS A 27 8.75 -20.99 9.74
N LYS A 28 8.17 -22.13 9.34
CA LYS A 28 8.65 -23.45 9.74
C LYS A 28 9.95 -23.85 9.03
N PHE A 29 10.05 -23.58 7.75
CA PHE A 29 11.17 -24.05 6.92
C PHE A 29 12.17 -22.95 6.59
N GLN A 30 11.83 -21.69 6.88
CA GLN A 30 12.65 -20.51 6.57
C GLN A 30 13.04 -20.51 5.08
N ASP A 31 14.27 -20.12 4.75
CA ASP A 31 14.76 -20.06 3.36
C ASP A 31 15.28 -21.40 2.84
N LYS A 32 15.04 -22.50 3.57
CA LYS A 32 15.48 -23.86 3.15
C LYS A 32 14.65 -24.45 2.03
N LEU A 33 13.45 -23.93 1.78
CA LEU A 33 12.53 -24.43 0.76
C LEU A 33 12.02 -23.30 -0.15
N ILE A 34 11.84 -23.63 -1.42
CA ILE A 34 11.11 -22.79 -2.36
C ILE A 34 9.62 -23.04 -2.17
N LEU A 35 8.86 -21.99 -1.87
CA LEU A 35 7.42 -22.06 -1.70
C LEU A 35 6.69 -22.06 -3.04
N GLY A 36 5.59 -22.78 -3.14
CA GLY A 36 4.75 -22.83 -4.33
C GLY A 36 3.28 -23.04 -4.03
N LEU A 37 2.45 -22.80 -5.04
CA LEU A 37 1.02 -23.06 -5.06
C LEU A 37 0.71 -23.98 -6.25
N SER A 38 -0.04 -25.07 -6.00
CA SER A 38 -0.73 -25.86 -7.01
C SER A 38 -2.21 -25.49 -6.92
N ASP A 39 -2.75 -24.84 -7.94
CA ASP A 39 -4.04 -24.16 -7.88
C ASP A 39 -5.04 -24.66 -8.92
N HIS A 40 -6.24 -25.00 -8.44
CA HIS A 40 -7.35 -25.52 -9.23
C HIS A 40 -8.55 -24.54 -9.26
N THR A 41 -8.36 -23.29 -8.82
CA THR A 41 -9.42 -22.28 -8.85
C THR A 41 -9.44 -21.51 -10.17
N PRO A 42 -10.56 -20.93 -10.58
CA PRO A 42 -10.62 -20.09 -11.76
C PRO A 42 -9.89 -18.76 -11.53
N GLY A 43 -9.28 -18.24 -12.61
CA GLY A 43 -8.63 -16.93 -12.60
C GLY A 43 -7.24 -16.91 -11.94
N ASN A 44 -6.82 -15.72 -11.50
CA ASN A 44 -5.45 -15.46 -11.03
C ASN A 44 -5.35 -14.98 -9.56
N THR A 45 -6.47 -14.81 -8.87
CA THR A 45 -6.52 -14.25 -7.51
C THR A 45 -5.65 -15.01 -6.51
N THR A 46 -5.74 -16.34 -6.53
CA THR A 46 -4.97 -17.23 -5.65
C THR A 46 -3.48 -17.17 -5.96
N VAL A 47 -3.12 -17.08 -7.25
CA VAL A 47 -1.74 -16.95 -7.71
C VAL A 47 -1.13 -15.63 -7.20
N LEU A 48 -1.82 -14.50 -7.39
CA LEU A 48 -1.36 -13.20 -6.90
C LEU A 48 -1.21 -13.19 -5.38
N GLY A 49 -2.17 -13.77 -4.67
CA GLY A 49 -2.09 -13.95 -3.22
C GLY A 49 -0.89 -14.81 -2.79
N ALA A 50 -0.67 -15.94 -3.45
CA ALA A 50 0.45 -16.83 -3.14
C ALA A 50 1.81 -16.16 -3.39
N VAL A 51 1.96 -15.44 -4.50
CA VAL A 51 3.19 -14.69 -4.81
C VAL A 51 3.45 -13.62 -3.75
N THR A 52 2.43 -12.90 -3.30
CA THR A 52 2.52 -11.93 -2.20
C THR A 52 3.03 -12.58 -0.90
N LEU A 53 2.61 -13.82 -0.64
CA LEU A 53 3.04 -14.61 0.52
C LEU A 53 4.40 -15.30 0.33
N GLY A 54 5.04 -15.12 -0.82
CA GLY A 54 6.40 -15.57 -1.10
C GLY A 54 6.51 -16.85 -1.94
N ALA A 55 5.42 -17.30 -2.56
CA ALA A 55 5.49 -18.39 -3.53
C ALA A 55 6.34 -17.97 -4.76
N ARG A 56 7.16 -18.90 -5.25
CA ARG A 56 8.03 -18.75 -6.42
C ARG A 56 7.72 -19.74 -7.53
N VAL A 57 6.93 -20.75 -7.23
CA VAL A 57 6.49 -21.79 -8.18
C VAL A 57 4.97 -21.81 -8.17
N ILE A 58 4.38 -21.71 -9.34
CA ILE A 58 2.93 -21.79 -9.55
C ILE A 58 2.63 -22.89 -10.55
N GLU A 59 1.69 -23.73 -10.22
CA GLU A 59 1.18 -24.81 -11.06
C GLU A 59 -0.34 -24.61 -11.20
N LYS A 60 -0.82 -24.65 -12.43
CA LYS A 60 -2.25 -24.61 -12.78
C LYS A 60 -2.50 -25.48 -14.00
N HIS A 61 -3.71 -26.02 -14.08
CA HIS A 61 -4.17 -26.72 -15.27
C HIS A 61 -4.23 -25.78 -16.48
N PHE A 62 -3.88 -26.30 -17.63
CA PHE A 62 -3.87 -25.57 -18.89
C PHE A 62 -4.62 -26.33 -19.98
N THR A 63 -5.34 -25.61 -20.83
CA THR A 63 -6.03 -26.16 -22.00
C THR A 63 -5.87 -25.22 -23.21
N ASP A 64 -5.95 -25.80 -24.36
CA ASP A 64 -6.05 -25.06 -25.64
C ASP A 64 -7.47 -24.52 -25.87
N ASP A 65 -8.52 -25.24 -25.38
CA ASP A 65 -9.93 -24.83 -25.49
C ASP A 65 -10.73 -25.28 -24.28
N ASN A 66 -11.36 -24.33 -23.58
CA ASN A 66 -12.19 -24.59 -22.40
C ASN A 66 -13.53 -25.30 -22.75
N ASN A 67 -13.94 -25.32 -24.02
CA ASN A 67 -15.18 -25.97 -24.47
C ASN A 67 -15.01 -27.46 -24.77
N ARG A 68 -13.78 -27.97 -24.72
CA ARG A 68 -13.53 -29.41 -24.94
C ARG A 68 -14.22 -30.26 -23.88
N THR A 69 -14.67 -31.42 -24.30
CA THR A 69 -15.22 -32.44 -23.38
C THR A 69 -14.09 -33.06 -22.57
N GLY A 70 -14.22 -33.04 -21.24
CA GLY A 70 -13.26 -33.63 -20.32
C GLY A 70 -13.36 -32.98 -18.93
N PRO A 71 -12.80 -33.63 -17.89
CA PRO A 71 -12.98 -33.18 -16.51
C PRO A 71 -12.28 -31.85 -16.20
N ASP A 72 -11.14 -31.59 -16.85
CA ASP A 72 -10.25 -30.49 -16.44
C ASP A 72 -10.38 -29.21 -17.28
N HIS A 73 -10.97 -29.29 -18.49
CA HIS A 73 -10.95 -28.16 -19.42
C HIS A 73 -11.69 -26.92 -18.91
N LYS A 74 -12.82 -27.09 -18.22
CA LYS A 74 -13.66 -25.98 -17.75
C LYS A 74 -12.99 -25.04 -16.75
N PHE A 75 -12.12 -25.55 -15.88
CA PHE A 75 -11.43 -24.73 -14.88
C PHE A 75 -9.97 -24.41 -15.26
N SER A 76 -9.45 -25.06 -16.30
CA SER A 76 -8.10 -24.83 -16.80
C SER A 76 -7.94 -23.42 -17.36
N MET A 77 -6.74 -22.91 -17.27
CA MET A 77 -6.37 -21.68 -17.96
C MET A 77 -6.11 -21.97 -19.45
N ASN A 78 -6.51 -21.06 -20.31
CA ASN A 78 -6.17 -21.05 -21.73
C ASN A 78 -5.05 -20.06 -22.04
N PHE A 79 -4.61 -19.97 -23.29
CA PHE A 79 -3.53 -19.07 -23.72
C PHE A 79 -3.74 -17.60 -23.29
N LYS A 80 -4.97 -17.09 -23.35
CA LYS A 80 -5.30 -15.71 -22.98
C LYS A 80 -5.20 -15.50 -21.49
N THR A 81 -5.89 -16.34 -20.72
CA THR A 81 -5.96 -16.22 -19.26
C THR A 81 -4.62 -16.54 -18.61
N TRP A 82 -3.83 -17.45 -19.18
CA TRP A 82 -2.47 -17.71 -18.71
C TRP A 82 -1.56 -16.49 -18.91
N ARG A 83 -1.59 -15.88 -20.09
CA ARG A 83 -0.82 -14.65 -20.35
C ARG A 83 -1.23 -13.52 -19.41
N GLU A 84 -2.52 -13.34 -19.19
CA GLU A 84 -3.04 -12.36 -18.24
C GLU A 84 -2.51 -12.61 -16.81
N MET A 85 -2.61 -13.84 -16.31
CA MET A 85 -2.08 -14.24 -15.01
C MET A 85 -0.59 -13.90 -14.88
N VAL A 86 0.23 -14.24 -15.88
CA VAL A 86 1.66 -13.95 -15.86
C VAL A 86 1.90 -12.44 -15.84
N ASN A 87 1.21 -11.67 -16.68
CA ASN A 87 1.37 -10.23 -16.75
C ASN A 87 0.99 -9.55 -15.42
N GLU A 88 -0.14 -9.93 -14.83
CA GLU A 88 -0.58 -9.38 -13.53
C GLU A 88 0.39 -9.78 -12.41
N THR A 89 0.95 -11.00 -12.46
CA THR A 89 1.99 -11.42 -11.51
C THR A 89 3.23 -10.54 -11.62
N ARG A 90 3.70 -10.22 -12.86
CA ARG A 90 4.86 -9.34 -13.04
C ARG A 90 4.61 -7.91 -12.59
N LYS A 91 3.41 -7.37 -12.80
CA LYS A 91 3.02 -6.06 -12.25
C LYS A 91 3.00 -6.07 -10.71
N LEU A 92 2.45 -7.14 -10.11
CA LEU A 92 2.45 -7.30 -8.67
C LEU A 92 3.87 -7.34 -8.09
N GLU A 93 4.78 -8.11 -8.69
CA GLU A 93 6.18 -8.21 -8.25
C GLU A 93 6.86 -6.82 -8.24
N GLN A 94 6.61 -5.98 -9.25
CA GLN A 94 7.11 -4.61 -9.27
C GLN A 94 6.51 -3.75 -8.15
N ALA A 95 5.23 -3.97 -7.82
CA ALA A 95 4.52 -3.20 -6.81
C ALA A 95 4.87 -3.59 -5.37
N LEU A 96 5.37 -4.80 -5.13
CA LEU A 96 5.72 -5.30 -3.78
C LEU A 96 6.84 -4.49 -3.12
N GLY A 97 7.80 -3.98 -3.88
CA GLY A 97 8.89 -3.17 -3.37
C GLY A 97 9.78 -3.90 -2.35
N ASN A 98 10.44 -3.14 -1.48
CA ASN A 98 11.43 -3.65 -0.52
C ASN A 98 10.98 -3.59 0.96
N GLY A 99 9.74 -3.19 1.22
CA GLY A 99 9.17 -3.07 2.56
C GLY A 99 9.67 -1.88 3.41
N LYS A 100 10.57 -1.04 2.90
CA LYS A 100 11.05 0.15 3.61
C LYS A 100 10.18 1.36 3.24
N LYS A 101 9.52 1.99 4.24
CA LYS A 101 8.75 3.21 3.99
C LYS A 101 9.68 4.41 3.84
N THR A 102 9.77 4.91 2.60
CA THR A 102 10.49 6.14 2.24
C THR A 102 9.58 7.05 1.43
N ILE A 103 10.03 8.28 1.19
CA ILE A 103 9.44 9.13 0.15
C ILE A 103 10.09 8.70 -1.17
N GLU A 104 9.28 8.10 -2.04
CA GLU A 104 9.76 7.61 -3.33
C GLU A 104 10.12 8.77 -4.28
N LYS A 105 11.02 8.50 -5.24
CA LYS A 105 11.53 9.53 -6.16
C LYS A 105 10.40 10.25 -6.91
N ASN A 106 9.36 9.52 -7.32
CA ASN A 106 8.21 10.05 -8.04
C ASN A 106 7.25 10.88 -7.17
N GLU A 107 7.30 10.76 -5.82
CA GLU A 107 6.44 11.53 -4.90
C GLU A 107 7.13 12.73 -4.23
N ILE A 108 8.43 12.99 -4.50
CA ILE A 108 9.19 14.05 -3.84
C ILE A 108 8.50 15.42 -4.00
N ASN A 109 8.05 15.75 -5.20
CA ASN A 109 7.39 17.04 -5.46
C ASN A 109 5.99 17.09 -4.85
N SER A 110 5.16 16.07 -5.07
CA SER A 110 3.81 16.01 -4.50
C SER A 110 3.84 15.99 -2.97
N SER A 111 4.81 15.31 -2.37
CA SER A 111 4.95 15.28 -0.90
C SER A 111 5.18 16.67 -0.29
N LYS A 112 5.89 17.57 -1.00
CA LYS A 112 6.08 18.97 -0.56
C LYS A 112 4.77 19.76 -0.58
N VAL A 113 4.02 19.64 -1.69
CA VAL A 113 2.77 20.40 -1.90
C VAL A 113 1.64 19.86 -1.02
N GLN A 114 1.58 18.54 -0.80
CA GLN A 114 0.48 17.88 -0.09
C GLN A 114 0.61 17.95 1.45
N LYS A 115 1.79 18.19 1.97
CA LYS A 115 1.98 18.36 3.42
C LYS A 115 1.30 19.63 3.91
N ARG A 116 0.74 19.56 5.12
CA ARG A 116 0.10 20.71 5.78
C ARG A 116 1.03 21.32 6.83
N SER A 117 0.82 22.61 7.08
CA SER A 117 1.41 23.35 8.19
C SER A 117 0.39 24.33 8.76
N TYR A 118 0.68 24.91 9.92
CA TYR A 118 -0.22 25.87 10.54
C TYR A 118 -0.07 27.27 9.92
N TYR A 119 -1.22 27.87 9.62
CA TYR A 119 -1.37 29.19 9.09
C TYR A 119 -2.25 30.04 10.02
N CYS A 120 -1.99 31.33 10.10
CA CYS A 120 -2.79 32.25 10.88
C CYS A 120 -4.18 32.44 10.25
N THR A 121 -5.25 32.33 11.06
CA THR A 121 -6.63 32.60 10.64
C THR A 121 -7.00 34.07 10.75
N GLN A 122 -6.19 34.83 11.47
CA GLN A 122 -6.35 36.27 11.73
C GLN A 122 -4.98 36.92 11.90
N ASP A 123 -4.93 38.22 11.95
CA ASP A 123 -3.74 38.99 12.31
C ASP A 123 -3.37 38.73 13.77
N ILE A 124 -2.09 38.46 14.02
CA ILE A 124 -1.56 38.17 15.38
C ILE A 124 -0.42 39.13 15.69
N PRO A 125 -0.61 40.10 16.63
CA PRO A 125 0.42 41.03 17.05
C PRO A 125 1.66 40.32 17.66
N ALA A 126 2.82 40.96 17.59
CA ALA A 126 4.03 40.50 18.27
C ALA A 126 3.79 40.36 19.77
N GLY A 127 4.40 39.36 20.40
CA GLY A 127 4.25 39.08 21.83
C GLY A 127 2.95 38.34 22.22
N THR A 128 2.04 38.11 21.28
CA THR A 128 0.76 37.42 21.55
C THR A 128 0.95 35.91 21.76
N LYS A 129 0.33 35.39 22.80
CA LYS A 129 0.23 33.91 23.00
C LYS A 129 -0.67 33.29 21.93
N ILE A 130 -0.14 32.33 21.17
CA ILE A 130 -0.90 31.66 20.12
C ILE A 130 -1.92 30.68 20.75
N LYS A 131 -3.18 30.84 20.39
CA LYS A 131 -4.29 29.99 20.77
C LYS A 131 -4.74 29.12 19.57
N LYS A 132 -5.46 28.04 19.83
CA LYS A 132 -5.89 27.09 18.81
C LYS A 132 -6.78 27.71 17.73
N GLU A 133 -7.67 28.61 18.13
CA GLU A 133 -8.60 29.33 17.24
C GLU A 133 -7.92 30.32 16.28
N MET A 134 -6.68 30.72 16.58
CA MET A 134 -5.89 31.67 15.77
C MET A 134 -5.15 30.98 14.61
N ILE A 135 -5.16 29.65 14.55
CA ILE A 135 -4.36 28.87 13.59
C ILE A 135 -5.15 27.73 12.98
N PHE A 136 -4.86 27.41 11.72
CA PHE A 136 -5.49 26.30 11.02
C PHE A 136 -4.48 25.57 10.11
N PRO A 137 -4.56 24.21 9.98
CA PRO A 137 -3.63 23.45 9.16
C PRO A 137 -4.01 23.51 7.67
N LEU A 138 -3.24 24.24 6.87
CA LEU A 138 -3.40 24.37 5.41
C LEU A 138 -2.20 23.81 4.64
N ARG A 139 -2.36 23.61 3.35
CA ARG A 139 -1.31 23.29 2.37
C ARG A 139 -0.86 24.58 1.65
N PRO A 140 0.40 24.61 1.22
CA PRO A 140 1.51 23.66 1.43
C PRO A 140 2.21 23.84 2.77
N ALA A 141 2.99 22.85 3.22
CA ALA A 141 3.94 23.06 4.30
C ALA A 141 5.17 23.80 3.77
N LEU A 142 5.49 24.96 4.35
CA LEU A 142 6.66 25.75 3.98
C LEU A 142 7.91 25.27 4.75
N LYS A 143 9.10 25.60 4.22
CA LYS A 143 10.37 25.32 4.90
C LYS A 143 10.37 25.94 6.31
N ASN A 144 10.85 25.19 7.30
CA ASN A 144 10.89 25.58 8.71
C ASN A 144 9.53 25.83 9.39
N SER A 145 8.43 25.33 8.83
CA SER A 145 7.11 25.36 9.45
C SER A 145 6.86 24.12 10.33
N PHE A 146 5.71 24.09 10.98
CA PHE A 146 5.32 23.00 11.89
C PHE A 146 4.33 22.04 11.20
N ALA A 147 4.60 20.73 11.26
CA ALA A 147 3.65 19.71 10.86
C ALA A 147 2.43 19.68 11.82
N PRO A 148 1.24 19.26 11.37
CA PRO A 148 0.01 19.28 12.17
C PRO A 148 0.10 18.50 13.51
N ASP A 149 0.85 17.41 13.56
CA ASP A 149 1.10 16.62 14.77
C ASP A 149 1.93 17.38 15.84
N LYS A 150 2.58 18.47 15.44
CA LYS A 150 3.41 19.32 16.32
C LYS A 150 2.68 20.53 16.90
N ILE A 151 1.35 20.53 16.91
CA ILE A 151 0.55 21.65 17.43
C ILE A 151 0.94 22.06 18.86
N LYS A 152 1.28 21.11 19.72
CA LYS A 152 1.70 21.39 21.10
C LYS A 152 2.94 22.28 21.20
N LEU A 153 3.78 22.30 20.14
CA LEU A 153 4.97 23.19 20.09
C LEU A 153 4.64 24.61 19.69
N ILE A 154 3.41 24.89 19.26
CA ILE A 154 2.96 26.22 18.83
C ILE A 154 2.07 26.85 19.90
N LEU A 155 1.15 26.05 20.46
CA LEU A 155 0.17 26.54 21.44
C LEU A 155 0.87 27.09 22.68
N ASN A 156 0.35 28.23 23.15
CA ASN A 156 0.85 28.98 24.31
C ASN A 156 2.26 29.60 24.15
N THR A 157 2.92 29.46 22.98
CA THR A 157 4.14 30.20 22.69
C THR A 157 3.79 31.65 22.30
N LYS A 158 4.74 32.59 22.47
CA LYS A 158 4.58 33.98 22.05
C LYS A 158 5.17 34.21 20.67
N THR A 159 4.48 35.03 19.85
CA THR A 159 5.01 35.46 18.54
C THR A 159 6.16 36.47 18.75
N LYS A 160 7.23 36.34 17.94
CA LYS A 160 8.37 37.26 17.92
C LYS A 160 8.11 38.48 17.06
N LYS A 161 7.17 38.39 16.12
CA LYS A 161 6.82 39.42 15.17
C LYS A 161 5.32 39.44 14.94
N PHE A 162 4.83 40.48 14.28
CA PHE A 162 3.47 40.52 13.74
C PHE A 162 3.31 39.45 12.64
N LEU A 163 2.24 38.68 12.70
CA LEU A 163 1.87 37.67 11.70
C LEU A 163 0.54 38.08 11.08
N LYS A 164 0.49 38.10 9.74
CA LYS A 164 -0.75 38.41 9.01
C LYS A 164 -1.66 37.19 8.91
N SER A 165 -2.95 37.42 8.79
CA SER A 165 -3.91 36.40 8.38
C SER A 165 -3.44 35.72 7.08
N GLY A 166 -3.51 34.38 7.03
CA GLY A 166 -2.99 33.59 5.91
C GLY A 166 -1.47 33.38 5.92
N GLU A 167 -0.70 33.93 6.87
CA GLU A 167 0.74 33.69 6.96
C GLU A 167 1.03 32.34 7.61
N CYS A 168 1.97 31.54 7.03
CA CYS A 168 2.42 30.26 7.58
C CYS A 168 3.35 30.47 8.78
N ILE A 169 3.06 29.82 9.89
CA ILE A 169 3.86 29.91 11.12
C ILE A 169 5.15 29.10 10.96
N LYS A 170 6.28 29.80 11.03
CA LYS A 170 7.62 29.19 10.98
C LYS A 170 8.23 29.11 12.39
N LYS A 171 9.16 28.15 12.58
CA LYS A 171 9.82 27.92 13.87
C LYS A 171 10.52 29.15 14.44
N ASN A 172 11.09 29.99 13.59
CA ASN A 172 11.76 31.22 14.00
C ASN A 172 10.80 32.41 14.27
N TYR A 173 9.49 32.23 14.11
CA TYR A 173 8.48 33.27 14.37
C TYR A 173 7.93 33.26 15.81
N ILE A 174 8.25 32.21 16.54
CA ILE A 174 7.81 32.00 17.92
C ILE A 174 8.98 31.71 18.86
N HIS A 175 8.73 31.89 20.17
CA HIS A 175 9.73 31.69 21.24
C HIS A 175 9.80 30.23 21.65
#